data_a4f7d467776eb9fb4920aa283e65b65f
#
_entry.id   a4f7d467776eb9fb4920aa283e65b65f
#
_cell.length_a   1.000
_cell.length_b   1.000
_cell.length_c   1.000
_cell.angle_alpha   90.00
_cell.angle_beta   90.00
_cell.angle_gamma   90.00
#
_symmetry.space_group_name_H-M   'P 1'
#
loop_
_entity.id
_entity.type
_entity.pdbx_description
1 polymer ?
#
loop_
_entity_poly.entity_id
_entity_poly.type
_entity_poly.pdbx_seq_one_letter_code
_entity_poly.pdbx_strand_id
1 'polypeptide(L)'
;MRAPAISLSVAALALAAACSSNPSPQSSPNPRQDGRTRGGADTMPGNRVIENSRPDVSARAGVLVVANQEGASATVLDAATMKTIATVPVGVGPHEVAVSHDGRWAVVTNYGDRTTQGNTLSVIDLAAAAPAVTRTIDLGEYHRPHGVAFVGIGDKLAVTSETSQRLVIVDFASGRIDTALATNGRGSHMVASRRDGRRAWTANISDGTVTEYDLDTRRTGRTYPAAPMDEGLAVSPGGVQVWVGSNSAHTVTVLDAAKGTPIDTLTGFGMPYRIGISRSGTLAIVNDPVKNRIWMYEVGSRKQLAEIDLAKVDGVKATTGGAPGEAGAGPEGVTFDPIANVAYVTLHGTNQVVAVDLQQRKVIGFGSVGAGPDGVAFSPYVR
;
A
#
# COMPACT_ATOMS: atom_id res chain seq x y z
N MET A 1 13.90 -18.96 56.26
CA MET A 1 14.92 -19.76 55.57
C MET A 1 15.39 -19.00 54.36
N ARG A 2 16.65 -18.60 54.40
CA ARG A 2 17.27 -17.75 53.36
C ARG A 2 17.83 -18.67 52.27
N ALA A 3 17.61 -18.31 50.99
CA ALA A 3 18.28 -18.95 49.86
C ALA A 3 19.56 -18.15 49.47
N PRO A 4 20.63 -18.80 49.03
CA PRO A 4 21.90 -18.15 48.77
C PRO A 4 21.98 -17.58 47.34
N ALA A 5 22.68 -16.47 47.26
CA ALA A 5 23.07 -15.81 46.02
C ALA A 5 24.30 -16.55 45.40
N ILE A 6 24.27 -16.73 44.08
CA ILE A 6 25.41 -17.21 43.29
C ILE A 6 25.86 -16.06 42.39
N SER A 7 27.06 -15.57 42.67
CA SER A 7 27.80 -14.63 41.83
C SER A 7 28.57 -15.41 40.75
N LEU A 8 28.45 -15.00 39.48
CA LEU A 8 29.37 -15.43 38.43
C LEU A 8 30.16 -14.27 37.88
N SER A 9 31.43 -14.43 37.92
CA SER A 9 32.46 -13.47 37.56
C SER A 9 32.67 -13.34 36.05
N VAL A 10 32.92 -12.13 35.63
CA VAL A 10 33.30 -11.72 34.28
C VAL A 10 34.77 -12.06 34.06
N ALA A 11 35.08 -12.76 32.98
CA ALA A 11 36.43 -12.86 32.45
C ALA A 11 36.53 -12.12 31.11
N ALA A 12 37.26 -11.04 31.10
CA ALA A 12 37.64 -10.28 29.91
C ALA A 12 38.86 -10.95 29.27
N LEU A 13 38.78 -11.21 27.98
CA LEU A 13 39.93 -11.57 27.16
C LEU A 13 40.14 -10.50 26.09
N ALA A 14 41.21 -9.76 26.26
CA ALA A 14 41.77 -8.86 25.26
C ALA A 14 42.70 -9.66 24.33
N LEU A 15 42.56 -9.49 23.02
CA LEU A 15 43.58 -9.87 22.06
C LEU A 15 43.90 -8.73 21.10
N ALA A 16 45.18 -8.53 20.94
CA ALA A 16 45.89 -7.42 20.37
C ALA A 16 45.80 -7.37 18.83
N ALA A 17 45.96 -6.15 18.33
CA ALA A 17 46.17 -5.77 16.95
C ALA A 17 47.49 -6.28 16.38
N ALA A 18 47.47 -6.69 15.12
CA ALA A 18 48.69 -6.75 14.30
C ALA A 18 48.42 -6.03 12.97
N CYS A 19 49.18 -4.97 12.76
CA CYS A 19 49.30 -4.24 11.50
C CYS A 19 50.16 -5.06 10.52
N SER A 20 49.75 -5.11 9.25
CA SER A 20 50.73 -5.30 8.16
C SER A 20 50.29 -4.48 6.93
N SER A 21 51.27 -3.81 6.42
CA SER A 21 51.38 -2.76 5.43
C SER A 21 51.23 -3.25 3.98
N ASN A 22 50.80 -2.32 3.15
CA ASN A 22 50.73 -2.19 1.69
C ASN A 22 51.90 -2.82 0.90
N PRO A 23 51.75 -3.04 -0.45
CA PRO A 23 52.02 -1.95 -1.37
C PRO A 23 51.12 -1.81 -2.60
N SER A 24 51.03 -0.59 -3.12
CA SER A 24 50.48 -0.21 -4.41
C SER A 24 51.35 -0.66 -5.57
N PRO A 25 50.82 -0.88 -6.76
CA PRO A 25 51.59 -0.81 -8.00
C PRO A 25 51.32 0.45 -8.81
N GLN A 26 52.37 0.87 -9.39
CA GLN A 26 52.70 2.05 -10.19
C GLN A 26 51.97 2.13 -11.53
N SER A 27 51.92 3.38 -11.99
CA SER A 27 51.50 3.92 -13.27
C SER A 27 52.41 3.61 -14.45
N SER A 28 51.78 3.69 -15.66
CA SER A 28 52.30 4.17 -16.95
C SER A 28 52.52 3.12 -18.05
N PRO A 29 52.55 3.51 -19.32
CA PRO A 29 52.27 4.78 -19.97
C PRO A 29 51.39 4.72 -21.26
N ASN A 30 50.94 5.91 -21.69
CA ASN A 30 50.26 6.23 -22.94
C ASN A 30 51.20 6.23 -24.14
N PRO A 31 50.81 5.86 -25.35
CA PRO A 31 51.35 6.48 -26.56
C PRO A 31 50.32 7.15 -27.47
N ARG A 32 50.57 8.44 -27.62
CA ARG A 32 50.58 9.27 -28.85
C ARG A 32 49.42 9.27 -29.82
N GLN A 33 48.97 10.48 -29.96
CA GLN A 33 48.22 11.16 -31.02
C GLN A 33 48.62 10.74 -32.44
N ASP A 34 47.58 10.70 -33.31
CA ASP A 34 47.68 11.30 -34.60
C ASP A 34 46.37 11.94 -35.03
N GLY A 35 46.47 13.17 -35.50
CA GLY A 35 45.36 14.03 -35.80
C GLY A 35 44.70 13.78 -37.16
N ARG A 36 43.43 14.14 -37.22
CA ARG A 36 42.84 14.80 -38.41
C ARG A 36 41.56 15.51 -38.04
N THR A 37 41.63 16.80 -38.27
CA THR A 37 40.54 17.78 -38.30
C THR A 37 39.44 17.38 -39.30
N ARG A 38 38.18 17.47 -38.87
CA ARG A 38 37.10 18.13 -39.68
C ARG A 38 35.89 18.41 -38.78
N GLY A 39 35.43 19.64 -38.90
CA GLY A 39 34.39 20.24 -38.09
C GLY A 39 33.02 19.66 -38.40
N GLY A 40 32.20 19.72 -37.38
CA GLY A 40 30.78 19.49 -37.36
C GLY A 40 30.31 19.99 -36.00
N ALA A 41 29.72 21.17 -35.97
CA ALA A 41 29.07 21.71 -34.80
C ALA A 41 27.81 20.87 -34.54
N ASP A 42 27.90 19.86 -33.66
CA ASP A 42 26.74 19.25 -33.08
C ASP A 42 26.30 20.11 -31.90
N THR A 43 25.29 20.91 -32.17
CA THR A 43 24.47 21.59 -31.17
C THR A 43 23.79 20.51 -30.32
N MET A 44 24.21 20.39 -29.07
CA MET A 44 23.46 19.68 -28.05
C MET A 44 22.01 20.17 -28.07
N PRO A 45 21.01 19.27 -28.13
CA PRO A 45 19.62 19.72 -28.04
C PRO A 45 19.42 20.31 -26.65
N GLY A 46 19.02 21.57 -26.67
CA GLY A 46 18.77 22.37 -25.48
C GLY A 46 17.84 21.64 -24.52
N ASN A 47 18.14 21.85 -23.26
CA ASN A 47 17.30 21.56 -22.10
C ASN A 47 15.86 22.05 -22.43
N ARG A 48 14.98 21.16 -22.90
CA ARG A 48 13.57 21.46 -22.98
C ARG A 48 13.10 21.62 -21.54
N VAL A 49 12.93 22.87 -21.15
CA VAL A 49 12.06 23.24 -20.04
C VAL A 49 10.73 22.55 -20.34
N ILE A 50 10.38 21.54 -19.56
CA ILE A 50 9.06 20.94 -19.62
C ILE A 50 8.13 22.06 -19.15
N GLU A 51 7.52 22.74 -20.10
CA GLU A 51 6.43 23.66 -19.81
C GLU A 51 5.42 22.97 -18.89
N ASN A 52 5.02 23.68 -17.83
CA ASN A 52 3.96 23.30 -16.89
C ASN A 52 2.63 23.07 -17.63
N SER A 53 2.50 21.97 -18.35
CA SER A 53 1.21 21.49 -18.80
C SER A 53 0.44 21.09 -17.54
N ARG A 54 -0.70 21.72 -17.31
CA ARG A 54 -1.72 21.23 -16.37
C ARG A 54 -1.89 19.74 -16.67
N PRO A 55 -1.93 18.86 -15.66
CA PRO A 55 -2.18 17.46 -15.92
C PRO A 55 -3.46 17.40 -16.75
N ASP A 56 -3.35 16.84 -17.93
CA ASP A 56 -4.50 16.69 -18.82
C ASP A 56 -5.46 15.74 -18.13
N VAL A 57 -6.61 16.26 -17.70
CA VAL A 57 -7.63 15.47 -16.99
C VAL A 57 -8.11 14.32 -17.87
N SER A 58 -7.98 14.46 -19.21
CA SER A 58 -8.30 13.40 -20.17
C SER A 58 -7.29 12.23 -20.16
N ALA A 59 -6.09 12.42 -19.59
CA ALA A 59 -5.08 11.36 -19.47
C ALA A 59 -5.38 10.35 -18.35
N ARG A 60 -6.36 10.63 -17.49
CA ARG A 60 -6.80 9.71 -16.40
C ARG A 60 -7.80 8.67 -16.92
N ALA A 61 -7.45 7.97 -17.98
CA ALA A 61 -8.32 6.93 -18.53
C ALA A 61 -8.33 5.70 -17.62
N GLY A 62 -9.53 5.28 -17.18
CA GLY A 62 -9.71 4.14 -16.30
C GLY A 62 -10.89 4.31 -15.36
N VAL A 63 -11.02 3.39 -14.43
CA VAL A 63 -12.08 3.41 -13.42
C VAL A 63 -11.51 3.22 -12.02
N LEU A 64 -12.20 3.76 -11.02
CA LEU A 64 -11.97 3.49 -9.61
C LEU A 64 -13.04 2.52 -9.12
N VAL A 65 -12.65 1.63 -8.22
CA VAL A 65 -13.57 0.79 -7.47
C VAL A 65 -13.36 1.06 -5.98
N VAL A 66 -14.40 1.48 -5.30
CA VAL A 66 -14.38 1.86 -3.88
C VAL A 66 -15.27 0.91 -3.11
N ALA A 67 -14.74 0.26 -2.08
CA ALA A 67 -15.53 -0.51 -1.13
C ALA A 67 -16.27 0.44 -0.18
N ASN A 68 -17.59 0.31 -0.09
CA ASN A 68 -18.42 1.10 0.81
C ASN A 68 -18.81 0.21 2.00
N GLN A 69 -18.02 0.27 3.06
CA GLN A 69 -18.07 -0.64 4.20
C GLN A 69 -19.46 -0.69 4.85
N GLU A 70 -20.01 0.47 5.14
CA GLU A 70 -21.34 0.61 5.76
C GLU A 70 -22.49 0.37 4.78
N GLY A 71 -22.22 0.60 3.49
CA GLY A 71 -23.20 0.49 2.42
C GLY A 71 -23.36 -0.91 1.82
N ALA A 72 -22.58 -1.92 2.26
CA ALA A 72 -22.54 -3.27 1.68
C ALA A 72 -22.51 -3.24 0.14
N SER A 73 -21.72 -2.35 -0.44
CA SER A 73 -21.66 -2.11 -1.87
C SER A 73 -20.24 -1.71 -2.31
N ALA A 74 -19.99 -1.76 -3.61
CA ALA A 74 -18.82 -1.13 -4.22
C ALA A 74 -19.28 -0.06 -5.22
N THR A 75 -18.66 1.13 -5.19
CA THR A 75 -18.91 2.16 -6.19
C THR A 75 -17.84 2.09 -7.26
N VAL A 76 -18.27 2.04 -8.52
CA VAL A 76 -17.39 2.17 -9.70
C VAL A 76 -17.53 3.58 -10.25
N LEU A 77 -16.43 4.31 -10.37
CA LEU A 77 -16.38 5.67 -10.88
C LEU A 77 -15.47 5.76 -12.12
N ASP A 78 -15.78 6.66 -13.02
CA ASP A 78 -14.85 7.10 -14.05
C ASP A 78 -13.73 7.94 -13.42
N ALA A 79 -12.49 7.54 -13.61
CA ALA A 79 -11.34 8.17 -12.95
C ALA A 79 -11.04 9.58 -13.47
N ALA A 80 -11.39 9.90 -14.73
CA ALA A 80 -11.17 11.20 -15.32
C ALA A 80 -12.19 12.25 -14.80
N THR A 81 -13.44 11.86 -14.77
CA THR A 81 -14.55 12.77 -14.43
C THR A 81 -14.98 12.68 -12.97
N MET A 82 -14.52 11.68 -12.24
CA MET A 82 -14.92 11.36 -10.87
C MET A 82 -16.44 11.10 -10.72
N LYS A 83 -17.13 10.78 -11.83
CA LYS A 83 -18.57 10.46 -11.84
C LYS A 83 -18.80 8.98 -11.58
N THR A 84 -19.80 8.69 -10.77
CA THR A 84 -20.24 7.31 -10.52
C THR A 84 -20.81 6.69 -11.80
N ILE A 85 -20.28 5.53 -12.17
CA ILE A 85 -20.77 4.68 -13.26
C ILE A 85 -21.80 3.70 -12.72
N ALA A 86 -21.51 3.05 -11.58
CA ALA A 86 -22.39 2.08 -10.96
C ALA A 86 -22.14 1.99 -9.45
N THR A 87 -23.19 1.62 -8.72
CA THR A 87 -23.10 1.11 -7.34
C THR A 87 -23.51 -0.35 -7.36
N VAL A 88 -22.58 -1.23 -7.03
CA VAL A 88 -22.71 -2.69 -7.14
C VAL A 88 -22.90 -3.28 -5.75
N PRO A 89 -24.02 -3.95 -5.44
CA PRO A 89 -24.17 -4.68 -4.20
C PRO A 89 -23.12 -5.78 -4.06
N VAL A 90 -22.51 -5.88 -2.88
CA VAL A 90 -21.52 -6.91 -2.52
C VAL A 90 -21.90 -7.55 -1.18
N GLY A 91 -21.01 -8.33 -0.57
CA GLY A 91 -21.27 -8.87 0.77
C GLY A 91 -21.21 -7.80 1.86
N VAL A 92 -21.51 -8.22 3.09
CA VAL A 92 -21.56 -7.34 4.27
C VAL A 92 -20.16 -6.87 4.65
N GLY A 93 -20.03 -5.59 5.00
CA GLY A 93 -18.80 -4.98 5.48
C GLY A 93 -17.63 -5.13 4.49
N PRO A 94 -17.77 -4.68 3.24
CA PRO A 94 -16.64 -4.73 2.32
C PRO A 94 -15.53 -3.80 2.81
N HIS A 95 -14.27 -4.31 2.84
CA HIS A 95 -13.11 -3.53 3.31
C HIS A 95 -12.17 -3.15 2.18
N GLU A 96 -11.53 -4.12 1.55
CA GLU A 96 -10.47 -3.84 0.59
C GLU A 96 -10.85 -4.27 -0.82
N VAL A 97 -10.20 -3.64 -1.79
CA VAL A 97 -10.38 -3.91 -3.21
C VAL A 97 -9.03 -4.17 -3.87
N ALA A 98 -8.95 -5.20 -4.70
CA ALA A 98 -7.83 -5.42 -5.62
C ALA A 98 -8.33 -5.51 -7.05
N VAL A 99 -7.53 -5.01 -8.01
CA VAL A 99 -7.81 -5.09 -9.45
C VAL A 99 -6.82 -6.02 -10.11
N SER A 100 -7.30 -6.88 -11.03
CA SER A 100 -6.48 -7.82 -11.78
C SER A 100 -5.46 -7.10 -12.68
N HIS A 101 -4.40 -7.81 -13.05
CA HIS A 101 -3.30 -7.22 -13.84
C HIS A 101 -3.75 -6.69 -15.20
N ASP A 102 -4.77 -7.29 -15.80
CA ASP A 102 -5.39 -6.83 -17.05
C ASP A 102 -6.39 -5.68 -16.85
N GLY A 103 -6.66 -5.31 -15.60
CA GLY A 103 -7.59 -4.25 -15.23
C GLY A 103 -9.07 -4.62 -15.34
N ARG A 104 -9.41 -5.83 -15.80
CA ARG A 104 -10.80 -6.22 -16.06
C ARG A 104 -11.60 -6.52 -14.79
N TRP A 105 -10.98 -7.14 -13.80
CA TRP A 105 -11.66 -7.68 -12.64
C TRP A 105 -11.33 -6.88 -11.38
N ALA A 106 -12.35 -6.53 -10.61
CA ALA A 106 -12.18 -6.07 -9.24
C ALA A 106 -12.64 -7.15 -8.28
N VAL A 107 -11.87 -7.34 -7.21
CA VAL A 107 -12.18 -8.29 -6.13
C VAL A 107 -12.32 -7.50 -4.84
N VAL A 108 -13.46 -7.65 -4.19
CA VAL A 108 -13.81 -6.96 -2.94
C VAL A 108 -13.90 -7.98 -1.81
N THR A 109 -13.24 -7.73 -0.69
CA THR A 109 -13.34 -8.57 0.50
C THR A 109 -14.64 -8.27 1.26
N ASN A 110 -15.41 -9.30 1.60
CA ASN A 110 -16.62 -9.20 2.39
C ASN A 110 -16.30 -9.64 3.83
N TYR A 111 -15.86 -8.69 4.63
CA TYR A 111 -15.32 -8.93 5.99
C TYR A 111 -16.40 -9.33 6.99
N GLY A 112 -17.63 -8.86 6.78
CA GLY A 112 -18.72 -9.01 7.70
C GLY A 112 -18.88 -7.82 8.64
N ASP A 113 -19.66 -8.01 9.69
CA ASP A 113 -19.92 -6.98 10.72
C ASP A 113 -19.70 -7.53 12.14
N ARG A 114 -20.25 -6.86 13.15
CA ARG A 114 -20.13 -7.28 14.55
C ARG A 114 -20.93 -8.58 14.84
N THR A 115 -21.89 -8.91 14.01
CA THR A 115 -22.80 -10.06 14.21
C THR A 115 -22.46 -11.24 13.31
N THR A 116 -21.89 -10.96 12.14
CA THR A 116 -21.60 -11.97 11.12
C THR A 116 -20.16 -11.84 10.66
N GLN A 117 -19.39 -12.91 10.81
CA GLN A 117 -18.06 -12.99 10.22
C GLN A 117 -18.19 -13.36 8.75
N GLY A 118 -17.76 -12.44 7.86
CA GLY A 118 -17.68 -12.72 6.44
C GLY A 118 -16.56 -13.74 6.13
N ASN A 119 -16.71 -14.43 5.01
CA ASN A 119 -15.72 -15.38 4.48
C ASN A 119 -15.74 -15.46 2.95
N THR A 120 -16.16 -14.40 2.29
CA THR A 120 -16.32 -14.40 0.83
C THR A 120 -15.61 -13.21 0.18
N LEU A 121 -15.38 -13.35 -1.13
CA LEU A 121 -14.91 -12.26 -2.00
C LEU A 121 -15.93 -12.06 -3.10
N SER A 122 -16.31 -10.81 -3.39
CA SER A 122 -17.14 -10.45 -4.54
C SER A 122 -16.25 -10.11 -5.74
N VAL A 123 -16.51 -10.72 -6.90
CA VAL A 123 -15.77 -10.47 -8.15
C VAL A 123 -16.65 -9.67 -9.11
N ILE A 124 -16.19 -8.47 -9.47
CA ILE A 124 -16.92 -7.53 -10.34
C ILE A 124 -16.23 -7.51 -11.71
N ASP A 125 -17.00 -7.70 -12.79
CA ASP A 125 -16.53 -7.49 -14.17
C ASP A 125 -16.65 -6.02 -14.55
N LEU A 126 -15.49 -5.34 -14.66
CA LEU A 126 -15.41 -3.93 -15.04
C LEU A 126 -15.59 -3.72 -16.54
N ALA A 127 -15.47 -4.78 -17.36
CA ALA A 127 -15.66 -4.75 -18.81
C ALA A 127 -17.13 -4.86 -19.21
N ALA A 128 -17.99 -5.32 -18.32
CA ALA A 128 -19.42 -5.44 -18.60
C ALA A 128 -20.07 -4.06 -18.86
N ALA A 129 -21.05 -3.98 -19.74
CA ALA A 129 -21.76 -2.71 -20.03
C ALA A 129 -22.31 -2.05 -18.77
N ALA A 130 -22.72 -2.84 -17.77
CA ALA A 130 -22.99 -2.41 -16.40
C ALA A 130 -22.14 -3.27 -15.46
N PRO A 131 -21.20 -2.68 -14.69
CA PRO A 131 -20.42 -3.43 -13.70
C PRO A 131 -21.33 -4.15 -12.71
N ALA A 132 -21.07 -5.43 -12.49
CA ALA A 132 -21.85 -6.25 -11.58
C ALA A 132 -20.99 -7.37 -10.99
N VAL A 133 -21.39 -7.91 -9.83
CA VAL A 133 -20.80 -9.14 -9.29
C VAL A 133 -21.17 -10.29 -10.21
N THR A 134 -20.16 -10.92 -10.78
CA THR A 134 -20.31 -12.08 -11.68
C THR A 134 -20.13 -13.40 -10.97
N ARG A 135 -19.40 -13.40 -9.86
CA ARG A 135 -19.24 -14.56 -8.97
C ARG A 135 -18.82 -14.14 -7.57
N THR A 136 -19.06 -15.03 -6.64
CA THR A 136 -18.57 -14.94 -5.26
C THR A 136 -17.61 -16.10 -5.03
N ILE A 137 -16.43 -15.80 -4.45
CA ILE A 137 -15.46 -16.82 -4.03
C ILE A 137 -15.67 -17.06 -2.54
N ASP A 138 -15.91 -18.32 -2.18
CA ASP A 138 -16.04 -18.75 -0.80
C ASP A 138 -14.67 -19.17 -0.25
N LEU A 139 -14.27 -18.59 0.87
CA LEU A 139 -13.02 -18.88 1.57
C LEU A 139 -13.17 -19.99 2.63
N GLY A 140 -14.36 -20.59 2.74
CA GLY A 140 -14.63 -21.71 3.67
C GLY A 140 -14.42 -21.29 5.13
N GLU A 141 -13.47 -21.95 5.80
CA GLU A 141 -13.13 -21.72 7.21
C GLU A 141 -12.32 -20.44 7.49
N TYR A 142 -11.90 -19.71 6.44
CA TYR A 142 -11.09 -18.50 6.58
C TYR A 142 -11.98 -17.27 6.65
N HIS A 143 -12.25 -16.85 7.89
CA HIS A 143 -13.18 -15.77 8.18
C HIS A 143 -12.46 -14.41 8.29
N ARG A 144 -13.26 -13.35 8.15
CA ARG A 144 -12.85 -11.94 8.16
C ARG A 144 -11.74 -11.65 7.17
N PRO A 145 -12.01 -11.85 5.85
CA PRO A 145 -11.06 -11.46 4.80
C PRO A 145 -10.92 -9.94 4.81
N HIS A 146 -9.70 -9.45 5.07
CA HIS A 146 -9.43 -8.01 5.13
C HIS A 146 -8.61 -7.54 3.95
N GLY A 147 -7.28 -7.60 4.03
CA GLY A 147 -6.39 -7.23 2.94
C GLY A 147 -6.48 -8.18 1.76
N VAL A 148 -6.45 -7.65 0.53
CA VAL A 148 -6.43 -8.44 -0.70
C VAL A 148 -5.46 -7.84 -1.71
N ALA A 149 -4.72 -8.69 -2.42
CA ALA A 149 -3.83 -8.28 -3.49
C ALA A 149 -3.76 -9.35 -4.59
N PHE A 150 -3.69 -8.94 -5.85
CA PHE A 150 -3.26 -9.84 -6.92
C PHE A 150 -1.75 -10.04 -6.83
N VAL A 151 -1.31 -11.30 -6.87
CA VAL A 151 0.08 -11.68 -6.69
C VAL A 151 0.51 -12.73 -7.72
N GLY A 152 1.81 -12.77 -8.01
CA GLY A 152 2.41 -13.78 -8.88
C GLY A 152 2.13 -13.58 -10.37
N ILE A 153 2.60 -14.56 -11.14
CA ILE A 153 2.29 -14.70 -12.56
C ILE A 153 1.11 -15.67 -12.64
N GLY A 154 -0.02 -15.24 -13.21
CA GLY A 154 -1.19 -16.09 -13.41
C GLY A 154 -2.35 -15.82 -12.44
N ASP A 155 -2.51 -14.55 -12.05
CA ASP A 155 -3.71 -14.08 -11.33
C ASP A 155 -4.08 -14.92 -10.09
N LYS A 156 -3.19 -14.94 -9.12
CA LYS A 156 -3.52 -15.43 -7.78
C LYS A 156 -3.90 -14.27 -6.88
N LEU A 157 -4.80 -14.52 -5.95
CA LEU A 157 -5.11 -13.59 -4.88
C LEU A 157 -4.40 -14.02 -3.60
N ALA A 158 -3.79 -13.07 -2.92
CA ALA A 158 -3.38 -13.20 -1.53
C ALA A 158 -4.39 -12.43 -0.67
N VAL A 159 -5.03 -13.13 0.27
CA VAL A 159 -6.10 -12.59 1.12
C VAL A 159 -5.75 -12.86 2.58
N THR A 160 -5.73 -11.84 3.40
CA THR A 160 -5.60 -12.04 4.85
C THR A 160 -6.92 -12.52 5.43
N SER A 161 -6.87 -13.53 6.27
CA SER A 161 -7.99 -13.95 7.12
C SER A 161 -7.64 -13.60 8.57
N GLU A 162 -8.26 -12.53 9.07
CA GLU A 162 -7.86 -11.90 10.33
C GLU A 162 -8.05 -12.83 11.53
N THR A 163 -9.23 -13.45 11.64
CA THR A 163 -9.52 -14.34 12.76
C THR A 163 -8.88 -15.72 12.63
N SER A 164 -8.64 -16.20 11.41
CA SER A 164 -8.00 -17.49 11.18
C SER A 164 -6.46 -17.42 11.18
N GLN A 165 -5.89 -16.22 11.23
CA GLN A 165 -4.43 -15.98 11.23
C GLN A 165 -3.76 -16.66 10.03
N ARG A 166 -4.30 -16.39 8.85
CA ARG A 166 -3.81 -16.99 7.59
C ARG A 166 -3.68 -15.93 6.49
N LEU A 167 -2.68 -16.12 5.67
CA LEU A 167 -2.62 -15.57 4.33
C LEU A 167 -3.12 -16.66 3.37
N VAL A 168 -4.32 -16.49 2.86
CA VAL A 168 -4.98 -17.43 1.97
C VAL A 168 -4.62 -17.09 0.53
N ILE A 169 -4.06 -18.05 -0.20
CA ILE A 169 -3.75 -17.90 -1.62
C ILE A 169 -4.86 -18.60 -2.41
N VAL A 170 -5.53 -17.82 -3.25
CA VAL A 170 -6.64 -18.29 -4.08
C VAL A 170 -6.22 -18.26 -5.54
N ASP A 171 -6.47 -19.33 -6.26
CA ASP A 171 -6.42 -19.36 -7.72
C ASP A 171 -7.62 -18.57 -8.27
N PHE A 172 -7.35 -17.42 -8.86
CA PHE A 172 -8.43 -16.50 -9.25
C PHE A 172 -9.31 -17.11 -10.35
N ALA A 173 -8.76 -17.86 -11.29
CA ALA A 173 -9.53 -18.41 -12.41
C ALA A 173 -10.59 -19.43 -11.94
N SER A 174 -10.19 -20.34 -11.06
CA SER A 174 -11.09 -21.37 -10.53
C SER A 174 -11.85 -20.94 -9.27
N GLY A 175 -11.41 -19.89 -8.56
CA GLY A 175 -11.92 -19.48 -7.25
C GLY A 175 -11.54 -20.45 -6.11
N ARG A 176 -10.64 -21.41 -6.35
CA ARG A 176 -10.25 -22.41 -5.35
C ARG A 176 -9.07 -21.93 -4.49
N ILE A 177 -9.11 -22.28 -3.22
CA ILE A 177 -7.97 -22.07 -2.32
C ILE A 177 -6.82 -22.99 -2.76
N ASP A 178 -5.68 -22.39 -3.08
CA ASP A 178 -4.46 -23.10 -3.45
C ASP A 178 -3.65 -23.51 -2.20
N THR A 179 -3.53 -22.57 -1.23
CA THR A 179 -2.88 -22.81 0.07
C THR A 179 -3.28 -21.73 1.07
N ALA A 180 -3.04 -22.00 2.34
CA ALA A 180 -3.21 -21.03 3.42
C ALA A 180 -1.97 -21.06 4.34
N LEU A 181 -1.23 -19.97 4.33
CA LEU A 181 0.04 -19.82 5.03
C LEU A 181 -0.21 -19.22 6.42
N ALA A 182 0.47 -19.73 7.46
CA ALA A 182 0.39 -19.15 8.78
C ALA A 182 0.98 -17.74 8.80
N THR A 183 0.30 -16.79 9.45
CA THR A 183 0.80 -15.42 9.60
C THR A 183 1.73 -15.26 10.79
N ASN A 184 1.82 -16.28 11.66
CA ASN A 184 2.64 -16.28 12.87
C ASN A 184 2.41 -15.06 13.78
N GLY A 185 1.24 -14.45 13.65
CA GLY A 185 0.80 -13.30 14.44
C GLY A 185 -0.72 -13.18 14.40
N ARG A 186 -1.29 -12.53 15.41
CA ARG A 186 -2.75 -12.36 15.57
C ARG A 186 -3.24 -11.12 14.85
N GLY A 187 -4.45 -11.20 14.30
CA GLY A 187 -5.07 -10.08 13.60
C GLY A 187 -4.37 -9.79 12.27
N SER A 188 -4.29 -10.79 11.37
CA SER A 188 -3.67 -10.63 10.04
C SER A 188 -4.49 -9.67 9.20
N HIS A 189 -4.05 -8.41 9.13
CA HIS A 189 -4.85 -7.29 8.67
C HIS A 189 -4.57 -6.95 7.19
N MET A 190 -3.55 -6.16 6.91
CA MET A 190 -3.20 -5.79 5.55
C MET A 190 -2.22 -6.76 4.91
N VAL A 191 -2.28 -6.85 3.58
CA VAL A 191 -1.28 -7.54 2.75
C VAL A 191 -0.73 -6.60 1.70
N ALA A 192 0.58 -6.62 1.54
CA ALA A 192 1.27 -5.93 0.45
C ALA A 192 2.28 -6.85 -0.21
N SER A 193 2.45 -6.75 -1.53
CA SER A 193 3.36 -7.60 -2.27
C SER A 193 4.45 -6.80 -2.99
N ARG A 194 5.59 -7.43 -3.20
CA ARG A 194 6.59 -6.95 -4.15
C ARG A 194 5.97 -6.97 -5.56
N ARG A 195 6.38 -6.02 -6.40
CA ARG A 195 5.80 -5.83 -7.74
C ARG A 195 5.82 -7.08 -8.63
N ASP A 196 6.79 -7.97 -8.46
CA ASP A 196 6.86 -9.23 -9.19
C ASP A 196 5.95 -10.32 -8.62
N GLY A 197 5.25 -10.03 -7.52
CA GLY A 197 4.32 -10.94 -6.85
C GLY A 197 4.95 -12.18 -6.23
N ARG A 198 6.29 -12.24 -6.11
CA ARG A 198 7.00 -13.41 -5.55
C ARG A 198 7.13 -13.37 -4.04
N ARG A 199 7.02 -12.18 -3.46
CA ARG A 199 7.08 -11.97 -2.01
C ARG A 199 5.92 -11.09 -1.57
N ALA A 200 5.41 -11.38 -0.39
CA ALA A 200 4.37 -10.60 0.26
C ALA A 200 4.70 -10.42 1.75
N TRP A 201 4.04 -9.44 2.35
CA TRP A 201 4.11 -9.15 3.78
C TRP A 201 2.70 -8.91 4.30
N THR A 202 2.44 -9.34 5.54
CA THR A 202 1.21 -9.00 6.26
C THR A 202 1.54 -8.22 7.52
N ALA A 203 0.70 -7.25 7.84
CA ALA A 203 0.64 -6.65 9.16
C ALA A 203 -0.24 -7.52 10.07
N ASN A 204 0.21 -7.78 11.31
CA ASN A 204 -0.52 -8.54 12.31
C ASN A 204 -0.90 -7.58 13.44
N ILE A 205 -2.02 -6.89 13.28
CA ILE A 205 -2.42 -5.69 14.02
C ILE A 205 -2.44 -5.91 15.54
N SER A 206 -2.87 -7.10 16.01
CA SER A 206 -2.98 -7.39 17.45
C SER A 206 -1.64 -7.66 18.12
N ASP A 207 -0.62 -8.08 17.37
CA ASP A 207 0.70 -8.42 17.92
C ASP A 207 1.76 -7.37 17.57
N GLY A 208 1.46 -6.42 16.68
CA GLY A 208 2.42 -5.40 16.22
C GLY A 208 3.61 -6.01 15.50
N THR A 209 3.36 -6.97 14.61
CA THR A 209 4.39 -7.68 13.88
C THR A 209 4.11 -7.72 12.39
N VAL A 210 5.16 -7.84 11.60
CA VAL A 210 5.06 -8.06 10.15
C VAL A 210 5.61 -9.44 9.82
N THR A 211 4.87 -10.18 9.00
CA THR A 211 5.29 -11.50 8.52
C THR A 211 5.56 -11.48 7.02
N GLU A 212 6.71 -11.98 6.62
CA GLU A 212 7.16 -12.12 5.23
C GLU A 212 6.77 -13.49 4.67
N TYR A 213 6.47 -13.55 3.39
CA TYR A 213 6.14 -14.78 2.66
C TYR A 213 6.96 -14.91 1.38
N ASP A 214 7.40 -16.12 1.11
CA ASP A 214 7.89 -16.55 -0.21
C ASP A 214 6.74 -17.25 -0.94
N LEU A 215 6.19 -16.59 -1.95
CA LEU A 215 5.02 -17.10 -2.67
C LEU A 215 5.38 -18.12 -3.74
N ASP A 216 6.64 -18.13 -4.22
CA ASP A 216 7.12 -19.16 -5.17
C ASP A 216 7.21 -20.52 -4.49
N THR A 217 7.76 -20.54 -3.27
CA THR A 217 7.92 -21.78 -2.48
C THR A 217 6.73 -22.04 -1.56
N ARG A 218 5.75 -21.12 -1.49
CA ARG A 218 4.55 -21.20 -0.63
C ARG A 218 4.91 -21.39 0.84
N ARG A 219 5.83 -20.55 1.34
CA ARG A 219 6.32 -20.63 2.71
C ARG A 219 6.15 -19.32 3.44
N THR A 220 5.73 -19.43 4.69
CA THR A 220 5.89 -18.35 5.65
C THR A 220 7.37 -18.18 5.96
N GLY A 221 7.84 -16.96 5.81
CA GLY A 221 9.20 -16.55 6.10
C GLY A 221 9.35 -16.05 7.53
N ARG A 222 10.08 -14.95 7.68
CA ARG A 222 10.33 -14.35 8.99
C ARG A 222 9.14 -13.53 9.46
N THR A 223 8.96 -13.51 10.77
CA THR A 223 8.12 -12.54 11.47
C THR A 223 9.02 -11.66 12.32
N TYR A 224 8.85 -10.36 12.23
CA TYR A 224 9.66 -9.39 12.95
C TYR A 224 8.79 -8.28 13.55
N PRO A 225 9.25 -7.67 14.67
CA PRO A 225 8.46 -6.64 15.33
C PRO A 225 8.34 -5.38 14.45
N ALA A 226 7.18 -4.75 14.49
CA ALA A 226 6.92 -3.43 13.95
C ALA A 226 6.54 -2.51 15.12
N ALA A 227 5.26 -2.13 15.21
CA ALA A 227 4.77 -1.34 16.33
C ALA A 227 3.34 -1.79 16.68
N PRO A 228 2.89 -1.63 17.92
CA PRO A 228 1.55 -2.09 18.34
C PRO A 228 0.45 -1.46 17.48
N MET A 229 -0.60 -2.22 17.18
CA MET A 229 -1.72 -1.80 16.31
C MET A 229 -1.24 -1.34 14.94
N ASP A 230 -0.47 -2.19 14.27
CA ASP A 230 0.06 -1.97 12.93
C ASP A 230 -1.02 -2.15 11.87
N GLU A 231 -1.66 -1.04 11.50
CA GLU A 231 -2.80 -0.96 10.59
C GLU A 231 -2.37 -0.88 9.12
N GLY A 232 -1.70 0.20 8.76
CA GLY A 232 -1.26 0.45 7.39
C GLY A 232 -0.01 -0.33 7.02
N LEU A 233 0.00 -0.90 5.81
CA LEU A 233 1.15 -1.64 5.29
C LEU A 233 1.38 -1.31 3.81
N ALA A 234 2.60 -0.92 3.46
CA ALA A 234 3.01 -0.78 2.07
C ALA A 234 4.44 -1.30 1.86
N VAL A 235 4.70 -1.81 0.67
CA VAL A 235 6.00 -2.32 0.26
C VAL A 235 6.50 -1.54 -0.96
N SER A 236 7.75 -1.08 -0.93
CA SER A 236 8.34 -0.46 -2.10
C SER A 236 8.37 -1.44 -3.29
N PRO A 237 8.18 -0.98 -4.54
CA PRO A 237 8.05 -1.87 -5.69
C PRO A 237 9.19 -2.88 -5.86
N GLY A 238 10.40 -2.51 -5.45
CA GLY A 238 11.58 -3.39 -5.43
C GLY A 238 11.65 -4.33 -4.23
N GLY A 239 10.74 -4.23 -3.27
CA GLY A 239 10.77 -5.03 -2.05
C GLY A 239 11.94 -4.70 -1.12
N VAL A 240 12.41 -3.45 -1.12
CA VAL A 240 13.56 -3.02 -0.29
C VAL A 240 13.10 -2.44 1.04
N GLN A 241 11.98 -1.74 1.06
CA GLN A 241 11.41 -1.12 2.25
C GLN A 241 9.99 -1.64 2.49
N VAL A 242 9.66 -1.87 3.76
CA VAL A 242 8.30 -2.12 4.24
C VAL A 242 7.92 -0.98 5.18
N TRP A 243 6.84 -0.27 4.87
CA TRP A 243 6.31 0.85 5.63
C TRP A 243 5.11 0.36 6.43
N VAL A 244 5.12 0.59 7.73
CA VAL A 244 4.10 0.07 8.67
C VAL A 244 3.58 1.19 9.55
N GLY A 245 2.30 1.48 9.46
CA GLY A 245 1.61 2.49 10.27
C GLY A 245 1.08 1.90 11.55
N SER A 246 1.39 2.50 12.69
CA SER A 246 0.88 2.10 14.00
C SER A 246 -0.10 3.12 14.55
N ASN A 247 -1.34 2.69 14.73
CA ASN A 247 -2.41 3.53 15.24
C ASN A 247 -2.21 3.92 16.72
N SER A 248 -1.62 3.05 17.54
CA SER A 248 -1.40 3.32 18.96
C SER A 248 -0.08 4.01 19.26
N ALA A 249 0.96 3.76 18.46
CA ALA A 249 2.23 4.46 18.59
C ALA A 249 2.26 5.80 17.86
N HIS A 250 1.29 6.07 16.98
CA HIS A 250 1.20 7.28 16.15
C HIS A 250 2.44 7.49 15.27
N THR A 251 2.99 6.38 14.75
CA THR A 251 4.23 6.37 13.97
C THR A 251 4.08 5.55 12.70
N VAL A 252 4.93 5.84 11.72
CA VAL A 252 5.20 4.93 10.62
C VAL A 252 6.62 4.41 10.75
N THR A 253 6.76 3.12 10.99
CA THR A 253 8.04 2.43 11.01
C THR A 253 8.42 1.99 9.60
N VAL A 254 9.60 2.36 9.14
CA VAL A 254 10.14 1.90 7.85
C VAL A 254 11.18 0.83 8.13
N LEU A 255 10.95 -0.36 7.61
CA LEU A 255 11.80 -1.53 7.80
C LEU A 255 12.65 -1.81 6.55
N ASP A 256 13.89 -2.22 6.75
CA ASP A 256 14.68 -2.91 5.72
C ASP A 256 14.05 -4.29 5.49
N ALA A 257 13.48 -4.52 4.33
CA ALA A 257 12.76 -5.77 4.04
C ALA A 257 13.68 -7.00 4.07
N ALA A 258 14.98 -6.84 3.73
CA ALA A 258 15.92 -7.94 3.74
C ALA A 258 16.39 -8.32 5.17
N LYS A 259 16.45 -7.37 6.08
CA LYS A 259 16.88 -7.56 7.46
C LYS A 259 15.72 -7.72 8.45
N GLY A 260 14.57 -7.12 8.16
CA GLY A 260 13.43 -7.02 9.08
C GLY A 260 13.70 -6.08 10.25
N THR A 261 14.61 -5.11 10.07
CA THR A 261 14.99 -4.14 11.11
C THR A 261 14.54 -2.73 10.72
N PRO A 262 14.13 -1.89 11.69
CA PRO A 262 13.83 -0.50 11.41
C PRO A 262 15.03 0.25 10.84
N ILE A 263 14.79 1.03 9.79
CA ILE A 263 15.75 1.97 9.20
C ILE A 263 15.33 3.41 9.43
N ASP A 264 14.06 3.63 9.80
CA ASP A 264 13.53 4.93 10.16
C ASP A 264 12.22 4.79 10.94
N THR A 265 11.84 5.85 11.68
CA THR A 265 10.54 5.96 12.34
C THR A 265 10.02 7.38 12.16
N LEU A 266 8.97 7.52 11.35
CA LEU A 266 8.32 8.79 11.10
C LEU A 266 7.29 9.04 12.20
N THR A 267 7.21 10.27 12.65
CA THR A 267 6.36 10.69 13.78
C THR A 267 5.46 11.87 13.39
N GLY A 268 4.57 12.25 14.28
CA GLY A 268 3.71 13.40 14.08
C GLY A 268 2.30 13.06 13.59
N PHE A 269 1.97 11.80 13.46
CA PHE A 269 0.64 11.33 13.07
C PHE A 269 -0.36 11.35 14.24
N GLY A 270 -1.63 11.34 13.91
CA GLY A 270 -2.72 11.02 14.83
C GLY A 270 -3.09 9.55 14.74
N MET A 271 -3.23 9.04 13.50
CA MET A 271 -3.55 7.66 13.21
C MET A 271 -3.09 7.34 11.76
N PRO A 272 -1.86 6.83 11.55
CA PRO A 272 -1.37 6.51 10.21
C PRO A 272 -2.05 5.23 9.70
N TYR A 273 -3.28 5.40 9.16
CA TYR A 273 -4.25 4.33 8.92
C TYR A 273 -3.91 3.51 7.67
N ARG A 274 -3.82 4.14 6.49
CA ARG A 274 -3.42 3.45 5.26
C ARG A 274 -2.17 4.10 4.67
N ILE A 275 -1.33 3.27 4.12
CA ILE A 275 -0.09 3.67 3.44
C ILE A 275 -0.12 3.15 2.02
N GLY A 276 0.19 4.02 1.05
CA GLY A 276 0.40 3.62 -0.33
C GLY A 276 1.75 4.09 -0.84
N ILE A 277 2.40 3.30 -1.67
CA ILE A 277 3.63 3.68 -2.36
C ILE A 277 3.37 3.69 -3.86
N SER A 278 3.74 4.78 -4.53
CA SER A 278 3.55 4.94 -5.96
C SER A 278 4.25 3.83 -6.76
N ARG A 279 3.74 3.54 -7.95
CA ARG A 279 4.30 2.49 -8.83
C ARG A 279 5.78 2.71 -9.18
N SER A 280 6.22 3.98 -9.24
CA SER A 280 7.64 4.33 -9.41
C SER A 280 8.49 4.04 -8.18
N GLY A 281 7.88 3.88 -7.01
CA GLY A 281 8.58 3.70 -5.74
C GLY A 281 9.22 4.99 -5.21
N THR A 282 8.85 6.15 -5.76
CA THR A 282 9.46 7.42 -5.36
C THR A 282 8.67 8.17 -4.30
N LEU A 283 7.36 7.95 -4.23
CA LEU A 283 6.45 8.69 -3.38
C LEU A 283 5.59 7.75 -2.54
N ALA A 284 5.45 8.06 -1.26
CA ALA A 284 4.52 7.41 -0.34
C ALA A 284 3.46 8.40 0.12
N ILE A 285 2.23 7.92 0.27
CA ILE A 285 1.12 8.60 0.92
C ILE A 285 0.82 7.86 2.22
N VAL A 286 0.60 8.62 3.30
CA VAL A 286 0.08 8.14 4.57
C VAL A 286 -1.21 8.90 4.87
N ASN A 287 -2.31 8.20 4.99
CA ASN A 287 -3.60 8.77 5.37
C ASN A 287 -3.78 8.76 6.88
N ASP A 288 -4.24 9.87 7.41
CA ASP A 288 -4.41 10.11 8.86
C ASP A 288 -5.82 10.64 9.14
N PRO A 289 -6.78 9.77 9.41
CA PRO A 289 -8.16 10.17 9.66
C PRO A 289 -8.33 11.01 10.92
N VAL A 290 -7.52 10.80 11.95
CA VAL A 290 -7.60 11.58 13.22
C VAL A 290 -7.15 13.03 13.02
N LYS A 291 -6.07 13.24 12.28
CA LYS A 291 -5.61 14.60 11.94
C LYS A 291 -6.29 15.17 10.71
N ASN A 292 -7.08 14.39 10.02
CA ASN A 292 -7.72 14.78 8.77
C ASN A 292 -6.71 15.24 7.71
N ARG A 293 -5.62 14.44 7.54
CA ARG A 293 -4.45 14.77 6.71
C ARG A 293 -4.14 13.65 5.72
N ILE A 294 -3.68 14.07 4.55
CA ILE A 294 -2.95 13.22 3.61
C ILE A 294 -1.49 13.67 3.65
N TRP A 295 -0.61 12.81 4.16
CA TRP A 295 0.83 13.08 4.24
C TRP A 295 1.53 12.48 3.03
N MET A 296 2.53 13.21 2.49
CA MET A 296 3.30 12.79 1.34
C MET A 296 4.80 12.76 1.67
N TYR A 297 5.45 11.66 1.33
CA TYR A 297 6.87 11.41 1.62
C TYR A 297 7.63 10.98 0.38
N GLU A 298 8.91 11.35 0.30
CA GLU A 298 9.86 10.74 -0.61
C GLU A 298 10.33 9.39 -0.05
N VAL A 299 10.15 8.30 -0.80
CA VAL A 299 10.43 6.95 -0.30
C VAL A 299 11.92 6.73 -0.04
N GLY A 300 12.80 7.25 -0.93
CA GLY A 300 14.25 7.06 -0.82
C GLY A 300 14.84 7.68 0.44
N SER A 301 14.55 8.94 0.71
CA SER A 301 15.04 9.71 1.87
C SER A 301 14.13 9.64 3.08
N ARG A 302 12.88 9.21 2.93
CA ARG A 302 11.80 9.23 3.93
C ARG A 302 11.44 10.65 4.41
N LYS A 303 11.85 11.64 3.63
CA LYS A 303 11.57 13.05 3.94
C LYS A 303 10.14 13.40 3.60
N GLN A 304 9.45 14.11 4.49
CA GLN A 304 8.15 14.68 4.22
C GLN A 304 8.25 15.74 3.10
N LEU A 305 7.40 15.60 2.10
CA LEU A 305 7.33 16.51 0.95
C LEU A 305 6.18 17.50 1.08
N ALA A 306 5.05 17.06 1.63
CA ALA A 306 3.85 17.86 1.82
C ALA A 306 2.89 17.21 2.81
N GLU A 307 1.91 18.01 3.24
CA GLU A 307 0.68 17.56 3.86
C GLU A 307 -0.49 18.29 3.24
N ILE A 308 -1.61 17.62 3.09
CA ILE A 308 -2.87 18.20 2.64
C ILE A 308 -3.83 18.19 3.82
N ASP A 309 -4.22 19.38 4.25
CA ASP A 309 -5.24 19.60 5.27
C ASP A 309 -6.62 19.55 4.61
N LEU A 310 -7.32 18.42 4.80
CA LEU A 310 -8.63 18.21 4.18
C LEU A 310 -9.70 19.18 4.68
N ALA A 311 -9.55 19.75 5.87
CA ALA A 311 -10.46 20.78 6.37
C ALA A 311 -10.37 22.11 5.57
N LYS A 312 -9.29 22.28 4.78
CA LYS A 312 -9.07 23.47 3.94
C LYS A 312 -9.33 23.22 2.46
N VAL A 313 -9.83 22.03 2.13
CA VAL A 313 -10.11 21.67 0.74
C VAL A 313 -11.57 21.97 0.41
N ASP A 314 -11.79 22.86 -0.55
CA ASP A 314 -13.13 23.21 -1.02
C ASP A 314 -13.85 21.95 -1.56
N GLY A 315 -15.10 21.76 -1.16
CA GLY A 315 -15.91 20.62 -1.56
C GLY A 315 -15.75 19.36 -0.71
N VAL A 316 -14.74 19.31 0.18
CA VAL A 316 -14.68 18.27 1.22
C VAL A 316 -15.53 18.74 2.41
N LYS A 317 -16.63 18.04 2.65
CA LYS A 317 -17.56 18.38 3.74
C LYS A 317 -17.00 17.81 5.03
N ALA A 318 -16.83 18.66 6.05
CA ALA A 318 -16.59 18.16 7.40
C ALA A 318 -17.91 17.60 7.95
N THR A 319 -17.90 16.34 8.40
CA THR A 319 -19.04 15.81 9.16
C THR A 319 -18.87 16.15 10.64
N THR A 320 -19.96 16.54 11.29
CA THR A 320 -20.03 16.85 12.74
C THR A 320 -20.61 15.66 13.49
N GLY A 321 -20.17 14.44 13.27
CA GLY A 321 -20.76 13.29 13.95
C GLY A 321 -20.17 11.97 13.52
N GLY A 322 -19.06 11.58 14.12
CA GLY A 322 -18.50 10.24 14.10
C GLY A 322 -18.01 9.85 15.48
N ALA A 323 -17.60 8.61 15.69
CA ALA A 323 -16.90 8.17 16.90
C ALA A 323 -15.64 9.03 17.14
N PRO A 324 -15.09 9.08 18.36
CA PRO A 324 -13.85 9.79 18.63
C PRO A 324 -12.74 9.31 17.66
N GLY A 325 -12.26 10.19 16.79
CA GLY A 325 -11.33 9.90 15.69
C GLY A 325 -11.95 9.93 14.29
N GLU A 326 -13.29 9.93 14.18
CA GLU A 326 -14.03 9.99 12.91
C GLU A 326 -14.57 11.39 12.56
N ALA A 327 -14.26 12.39 13.38
CA ALA A 327 -14.64 13.77 13.11
C ALA A 327 -13.79 14.33 11.96
N GLY A 328 -14.44 14.64 10.83
CA GLY A 328 -13.78 15.21 9.66
C GLY A 328 -14.03 14.41 8.39
N ALA A 329 -13.16 14.55 7.40
CA ALA A 329 -13.26 13.83 6.15
C ALA A 329 -12.85 12.35 6.29
N GLY A 330 -11.97 12.01 7.23
CA GLY A 330 -11.52 10.63 7.50
C GLY A 330 -10.83 9.99 6.29
N PRO A 331 -9.64 10.44 5.88
CA PRO A 331 -8.94 9.81 4.76
C PRO A 331 -8.47 8.40 5.14
N GLU A 332 -8.88 7.40 4.35
CA GLU A 332 -8.56 5.98 4.59
C GLU A 332 -7.85 5.33 3.41
N GLY A 333 -8.53 4.63 2.52
CA GLY A 333 -7.94 3.92 1.40
C GLY A 333 -7.13 4.82 0.45
N VAL A 334 -6.10 4.26 -0.19
CA VAL A 334 -5.29 4.96 -1.18
C VAL A 334 -4.89 4.05 -2.33
N THR A 335 -5.02 4.55 -3.54
CA THR A 335 -4.50 3.91 -4.75
C THR A 335 -3.86 4.95 -5.68
N PHE A 336 -3.09 4.48 -6.66
CA PHE A 336 -2.39 5.35 -7.61
C PHE A 336 -2.78 5.02 -9.04
N ASP A 337 -3.01 6.06 -9.84
CA ASP A 337 -2.95 5.92 -11.28
C ASP A 337 -1.48 5.76 -11.70
N PRO A 338 -1.12 4.65 -12.35
CA PRO A 338 0.27 4.41 -12.73
C PRO A 338 0.79 5.31 -13.86
N ILE A 339 -0.09 6.07 -14.52
CA ILE A 339 0.23 6.87 -15.70
C ILE A 339 0.07 8.36 -15.43
N ALA A 340 -1.06 8.77 -14.84
CA ALA A 340 -1.44 10.18 -14.75
C ALA A 340 -0.82 10.93 -13.56
N ASN A 341 0.09 10.35 -12.79
CA ASN A 341 0.71 10.96 -11.60
C ASN A 341 -0.32 11.48 -10.59
N VAL A 342 -1.39 10.72 -10.39
CA VAL A 342 -2.52 11.01 -9.50
C VAL A 342 -2.66 9.89 -8.49
N ALA A 343 -2.98 10.23 -7.24
CA ALA A 343 -3.48 9.30 -6.25
C ALA A 343 -4.96 9.54 -5.98
N TYR A 344 -5.67 8.50 -5.60
CA TYR A 344 -7.05 8.58 -5.17
C TYR A 344 -7.15 8.13 -3.73
N VAL A 345 -7.84 8.91 -2.91
CA VAL A 345 -7.97 8.69 -1.47
C VAL A 345 -9.46 8.70 -1.11
N THR A 346 -9.91 7.68 -0.41
CA THR A 346 -11.27 7.62 0.12
C THR A 346 -11.40 8.50 1.36
N LEU A 347 -12.56 9.11 1.52
CA LEU A 347 -12.90 9.95 2.66
C LEU A 347 -14.13 9.35 3.35
N HIS A 348 -13.87 8.51 4.36
CA HIS A 348 -14.90 7.73 5.07
C HIS A 348 -16.01 8.62 5.64
N GLY A 349 -15.63 9.68 6.33
CA GLY A 349 -16.56 10.56 7.02
C GLY A 349 -17.44 11.43 6.10
N THR A 350 -17.13 11.51 4.81
CA THR A 350 -17.89 12.36 3.85
C THR A 350 -18.49 11.61 2.68
N ASN A 351 -18.29 10.27 2.63
CA ASN A 351 -18.76 9.43 1.51
C ASN A 351 -18.25 9.94 0.17
N GLN A 352 -16.95 10.27 0.13
CA GLN A 352 -16.28 10.80 -1.05
C GLN A 352 -15.00 10.02 -1.36
N VAL A 353 -14.51 10.19 -2.58
CA VAL A 353 -13.13 9.90 -2.98
C VAL A 353 -12.55 11.15 -3.62
N VAL A 354 -11.30 11.48 -3.27
CA VAL A 354 -10.59 12.63 -3.85
C VAL A 354 -9.47 12.19 -4.77
N ALA A 355 -9.23 12.96 -5.84
CA ALA A 355 -8.07 12.85 -6.71
C ALA A 355 -7.02 13.84 -6.25
N VAL A 356 -5.80 13.37 -6.02
CA VAL A 356 -4.64 14.16 -5.56
C VAL A 356 -3.59 14.19 -6.65
N ASP A 357 -3.28 15.38 -7.15
CA ASP A 357 -2.14 15.60 -8.04
C ASP A 357 -0.84 15.49 -7.25
N LEU A 358 -0.02 14.51 -7.59
CA LEU A 358 1.21 14.20 -6.87
C LEU A 358 2.33 15.21 -7.11
N GLN A 359 2.31 15.91 -8.24
CA GLN A 359 3.28 16.96 -8.58
C GLN A 359 2.91 18.27 -7.90
N GLN A 360 1.64 18.68 -8.03
CA GLN A 360 1.14 19.93 -7.42
C GLN A 360 0.85 19.76 -5.92
N ARG A 361 0.76 18.50 -5.43
CA ARG A 361 0.52 18.14 -4.05
C ARG A 361 -0.77 18.75 -3.50
N LYS A 362 -1.84 18.64 -4.28
CA LYS A 362 -3.16 19.19 -3.94
C LYS A 362 -4.28 18.31 -4.46
N VAL A 363 -5.46 18.44 -3.86
CA VAL A 363 -6.70 17.85 -4.37
C VAL A 363 -7.10 18.58 -5.66
N ILE A 364 -7.44 17.81 -6.69
CA ILE A 364 -7.83 18.32 -8.03
C ILE A 364 -9.22 17.86 -8.46
N GLY A 365 -9.91 17.07 -7.66
CA GLY A 365 -11.26 16.60 -7.92
C GLY A 365 -11.77 15.70 -6.83
N PHE A 366 -13.07 15.48 -6.83
CA PHE A 366 -13.72 14.55 -5.91
C PHE A 366 -14.95 13.91 -6.56
N GLY A 367 -15.30 12.71 -6.10
CA GLY A 367 -16.50 11.97 -6.49
C GLY A 367 -17.28 11.51 -5.26
N SER A 368 -18.60 11.39 -5.40
CA SER A 368 -19.45 10.81 -4.37
C SER A 368 -19.47 9.28 -4.51
N VAL A 369 -19.47 8.59 -3.38
CA VAL A 369 -19.51 7.13 -3.28
C VAL A 369 -20.56 6.69 -2.26
N GLY A 370 -20.68 5.39 -2.00
CA GLY A 370 -21.58 4.87 -0.97
C GLY A 370 -21.11 5.16 0.45
N ALA A 371 -21.88 4.69 1.45
CA ALA A 371 -21.63 4.96 2.85
C ALA A 371 -20.39 4.23 3.37
N GLY A 372 -19.56 4.97 4.12
CA GLY A 372 -18.34 4.47 4.74
C GLY A 372 -17.32 3.92 3.71
N PRO A 373 -16.82 4.73 2.76
CA PRO A 373 -15.82 4.26 1.82
C PRO A 373 -14.49 3.95 2.53
N ASP A 374 -13.95 2.75 2.31
CA ASP A 374 -12.70 2.25 2.87
C ASP A 374 -11.70 1.98 1.73
N GLY A 375 -11.44 0.74 1.36
CA GLY A 375 -10.49 0.39 0.32
C GLY A 375 -10.85 0.93 -1.06
N VAL A 376 -9.82 1.26 -1.85
CA VAL A 376 -9.96 1.75 -3.22
C VAL A 376 -8.90 1.15 -4.13
N ALA A 377 -9.30 0.78 -5.34
CA ALA A 377 -8.37 0.35 -6.38
C ALA A 377 -8.62 1.07 -7.70
N PHE A 378 -7.53 1.32 -8.44
CA PHE A 378 -7.57 1.87 -9.79
C PHE A 378 -7.42 0.77 -10.83
N SER A 379 -8.28 0.79 -11.84
CA SER A 379 -8.17 -0.04 -13.02
C SER A 379 -7.86 0.82 -14.24
N PRO A 380 -6.82 0.49 -15.02
CA PRO A 380 -6.54 1.16 -16.29
C PRO A 380 -7.52 0.74 -17.40
N TYR A 381 -8.50 -0.09 -17.10
CA TYR A 381 -9.48 -0.52 -18.08
C TYR A 381 -10.33 0.67 -18.54
N VAL A 382 -10.24 0.99 -19.83
CA VAL A 382 -11.02 2.07 -20.47
C VAL A 382 -12.28 1.47 -21.05
N ARG A 383 -13.41 2.07 -20.75
CA ARG A 383 -14.75 1.64 -21.18
C ARG A 383 -15.16 2.35 -22.46
#